data_bfc91a485d101710722275f7838cac66
#
_entry.id   bfc91a485d101710722275f7838cac66
#
_cell.length_a   1.000
_cell.length_b   1.000
_cell.length_c   1.000
_cell.angle_alpha   90.00
_cell.angle_beta   90.00
_cell.angle_gamma   90.00
#
_symmetry.space_group_name_H-M   'P 1'
#
loop_
_entity.id
_entity.type
_entity.pdbx_description
1 polymer ?
#
loop_
_entity_poly.entity_id
_entity_poly.type
_entity_poly.pdbx_seq_one_letter_code
_entity_poly.pdbx_strand_id
1 'polypeptide(L)'
;MKSSLVAMLAIVLCTVVSPVAHADAFVEPSSGVSFDRRPSSDGKSFLCLGAGMRKYLIWKVYAMDFCVEETNMKSELDRYFAGPGKRYANLRGTTLANALGDDRSFFNYLASTAIEKRAELVFLRGSGADTVRDSFTKNLEKGLGSAEREKVAIRDFVSVIDRDVKEGDRARFVTRPGELSFTWGGNAKTLKHDGVETAFWEGYLGPDSPLPSLKEAVALGVAALRQ
;
A
#
# COMPACT_ATOMS: atom_id res chain seq x y z
N MET A 1 47.90 -32.77 52.25
CA MET A 1 46.52 -32.49 51.75
C MET A 1 46.57 -31.22 50.93
N LYS A 2 46.51 -31.29 49.59
CA LYS A 2 46.56 -30.15 48.69
C LYS A 2 45.18 -30.07 48.00
N SER A 3 44.40 -29.03 48.35
CA SER A 3 43.11 -28.74 47.74
C SER A 3 43.32 -27.90 46.46
N SER A 4 43.00 -28.47 45.31
CA SER A 4 43.00 -27.75 44.01
C SER A 4 41.62 -27.07 43.85
N LEU A 5 41.60 -25.75 43.78
CA LEU A 5 40.46 -24.94 43.45
C LEU A 5 40.39 -24.87 41.91
N VAL A 6 39.36 -25.46 41.33
CA VAL A 6 39.06 -25.33 39.89
C VAL A 6 38.10 -24.14 39.72
N ALA A 7 38.61 -23.06 39.16
CA ALA A 7 37.79 -21.90 38.80
C ALA A 7 37.08 -22.17 37.45
N MET A 8 35.77 -22.28 37.50
CA MET A 8 34.93 -22.44 36.28
C MET A 8 34.62 -21.05 35.72
N LEU A 9 35.23 -20.71 34.60
CA LEU A 9 35.02 -19.47 33.89
C LEU A 9 33.78 -19.62 32.98
N ALA A 10 32.65 -19.04 33.38
CA ALA A 10 31.43 -18.99 32.57
C ALA A 10 31.55 -17.86 31.53
N ILE A 11 31.74 -18.23 30.27
CA ILE A 11 31.71 -17.28 29.14
C ILE A 11 30.23 -17.05 28.77
N VAL A 12 29.70 -15.89 29.16
CA VAL A 12 28.38 -15.42 28.71
C VAL A 12 28.53 -14.92 27.27
N LEU A 13 28.07 -15.71 26.29
CA LEU A 13 27.96 -15.28 24.90
C LEU A 13 26.76 -14.33 24.80
N CYS A 14 27.00 -13.01 24.86
CA CYS A 14 26.03 -12.02 24.46
C CYS A 14 25.85 -12.07 22.94
N THR A 15 24.80 -12.74 22.44
CA THR A 15 24.38 -12.62 21.06
C THR A 15 23.81 -11.23 20.85
N VAL A 16 24.60 -10.34 20.26
CA VAL A 16 24.14 -9.06 19.76
C VAL A 16 23.23 -9.33 18.57
N VAL A 17 21.91 -9.33 18.81
CA VAL A 17 20.93 -9.30 17.71
C VAL A 17 21.04 -7.91 17.09
N SER A 18 21.85 -7.78 16.04
CA SER A 18 21.86 -6.57 15.24
C SER A 18 20.46 -6.36 14.67
N PRO A 19 19.82 -5.19 14.86
CA PRO A 19 18.60 -4.89 14.13
C PRO A 19 18.94 -4.94 12.64
N VAL A 20 18.23 -5.75 11.89
CA VAL A 20 18.29 -5.74 10.42
C VAL A 20 17.85 -4.34 10.01
N ALA A 21 18.80 -3.48 9.71
CA ALA A 21 18.52 -2.19 9.13
C ALA A 21 17.82 -2.44 7.80
N HIS A 22 16.54 -2.11 7.70
CA HIS A 22 15.83 -2.06 6.43
C HIS A 22 16.45 -0.90 5.65
N ALA A 23 17.44 -1.22 4.83
CA ALA A 23 18.28 -0.26 4.13
C ALA A 23 17.54 0.60 3.10
N ASP A 24 16.25 0.39 2.89
CA ASP A 24 15.47 1.04 1.84
C ASP A 24 14.05 1.42 2.31
N ALA A 25 13.95 2.02 3.50
CA ALA A 25 12.68 2.54 4.01
C ALA A 25 12.44 3.99 3.56
N PHE A 26 11.19 4.37 3.39
CA PHE A 26 10.79 5.76 3.19
C PHE A 26 9.69 6.15 4.19
N VAL A 27 9.60 7.44 4.49
CA VAL A 27 8.69 7.96 5.51
C VAL A 27 7.58 8.78 4.86
N GLU A 28 6.33 8.55 5.24
CA GLU A 28 5.23 9.46 4.91
C GLU A 28 5.37 10.73 5.77
N PRO A 29 5.56 11.92 5.13
CA PRO A 29 6.06 13.09 5.86
C PRO A 29 5.09 13.66 6.90
N SER A 30 3.79 13.50 6.70
CA SER A 30 2.77 14.10 7.58
C SER A 30 2.44 13.23 8.81
N SER A 31 2.60 11.91 8.70
CA SER A 31 2.33 10.95 9.79
C SER A 31 3.59 10.50 10.52
N GLY A 32 4.74 10.50 9.84
CA GLY A 32 5.98 9.91 10.33
C GLY A 32 6.04 8.40 10.19
N VAL A 33 5.04 7.76 9.55
CA VAL A 33 5.03 6.32 9.32
C VAL A 33 6.10 5.93 8.31
N SER A 34 6.89 4.91 8.68
CA SER A 34 7.91 4.31 7.82
C SER A 34 7.34 3.10 7.08
N PHE A 35 7.59 3.04 5.78
CA PHE A 35 7.24 1.94 4.88
C PHE A 35 8.50 1.38 4.24
N ASP A 36 8.50 0.08 3.94
CA ASP A 36 9.54 -0.55 3.13
C ASP A 36 9.39 -0.11 1.67
N ARG A 37 10.49 0.38 1.06
CA ARG A 37 10.47 0.80 -0.33
C ARG A 37 10.37 -0.37 -1.31
N ARG A 38 10.88 -1.54 -0.92
CA ARG A 38 10.88 -2.77 -1.73
C ARG A 38 10.33 -3.97 -0.96
N PRO A 39 9.06 -3.93 -0.56
CA PRO A 39 8.45 -5.05 0.13
C PRO A 39 8.33 -6.26 -0.80
N SER A 40 8.41 -7.46 -0.23
CA SER A 40 8.09 -8.69 -0.94
C SER A 40 6.75 -9.26 -0.51
N SER A 41 6.04 -9.92 -1.43
CA SER A 41 4.83 -10.70 -1.16
C SER A 41 4.73 -11.82 -2.18
N ASP A 42 4.41 -13.04 -1.73
CA ASP A 42 4.24 -14.23 -2.58
C ASP A 42 5.42 -14.48 -3.55
N GLY A 43 6.66 -14.23 -3.07
CA GLY A 43 7.87 -14.41 -3.87
C GLY A 43 8.13 -13.33 -4.93
N LYS A 44 7.33 -12.26 -4.97
CA LYS A 44 7.49 -11.12 -5.87
C LYS A 44 8.02 -9.89 -5.11
N SER A 45 8.85 -9.10 -5.78
CA SER A 45 9.31 -7.81 -5.30
C SER A 45 8.39 -6.70 -5.82
N PHE A 46 8.08 -5.76 -4.94
CA PHE A 46 7.30 -4.57 -5.28
C PHE A 46 8.17 -3.32 -5.09
N LEU A 47 7.95 -2.32 -5.91
CA LEU A 47 8.55 -1.00 -5.77
C LEU A 47 7.47 -0.02 -5.34
N CYS A 48 7.65 0.62 -4.18
CA CYS A 48 6.73 1.61 -3.67
C CYS A 48 7.00 2.98 -4.30
N LEU A 49 5.98 3.54 -4.91
CA LEU A 49 6.04 4.83 -5.61
C LEU A 49 5.80 6.00 -4.68
N GLY A 50 5.08 5.78 -3.57
CA GLY A 50 4.82 6.83 -2.59
C GLY A 50 3.89 6.36 -1.49
N ALA A 51 3.68 7.23 -0.51
CA ALA A 51 2.70 7.06 0.56
C ALA A 51 1.95 8.36 0.81
N GLY A 52 0.72 8.22 1.30
CA GLY A 52 -0.13 9.34 1.68
C GLY A 52 -0.88 9.08 2.97
N MET A 53 -1.42 10.13 3.56
CA MET A 53 -2.14 10.06 4.82
C MET A 53 -3.57 10.55 4.68
N ARG A 54 -4.53 9.76 5.19
CA ARG A 54 -5.92 10.18 5.33
C ARG A 54 -6.10 11.04 6.55
N LYS A 55 -6.66 12.22 6.32
CA LYS A 55 -7.22 13.07 7.39
C LYS A 55 -8.74 13.04 7.34
N TYR A 56 -9.38 13.06 8.49
CA TYR A 56 -10.79 13.35 8.63
C TYR A 56 -10.94 14.50 9.62
N LEU A 57 -11.36 15.67 9.14
CA LEU A 57 -11.29 16.93 9.87
C LEU A 57 -9.84 17.19 10.35
N ILE A 58 -9.63 17.25 11.66
CA ILE A 58 -8.30 17.46 12.29
C ILE A 58 -7.58 16.14 12.60
N TRP A 59 -8.24 14.99 12.42
CA TRP A 59 -7.72 13.69 12.84
C TRP A 59 -6.96 12.99 11.73
N LYS A 60 -5.75 12.55 12.05
CA LYS A 60 -4.99 11.59 11.23
C LYS A 60 -5.62 10.21 11.44
N VAL A 61 -6.05 9.55 10.36
CA VAL A 61 -6.78 8.28 10.44
C VAL A 61 -5.87 7.10 10.13
N TYR A 62 -5.20 7.13 8.99
CA TYR A 62 -4.21 6.15 8.57
C TYR A 62 -3.24 6.73 7.55
N ALA A 63 -2.06 6.12 7.45
CA ALA A 63 -1.15 6.27 6.32
C ALA A 63 -1.20 5.03 5.43
N MET A 64 -0.97 5.18 4.14
CA MET A 64 -1.01 4.09 3.17
C MET A 64 0.06 4.30 2.10
N ASP A 65 0.82 3.25 1.78
CA ASP A 65 1.72 3.23 0.63
C ASP A 65 1.01 2.75 -0.65
N PHE A 66 1.65 2.98 -1.80
CA PHE A 66 1.26 2.41 -3.09
C PHE A 66 2.50 1.81 -3.75
N CYS A 67 2.47 0.51 -3.95
CA CYS A 67 3.58 -0.23 -4.54
C CYS A 67 3.09 -1.04 -5.74
N VAL A 68 3.95 -1.23 -6.72
CA VAL A 68 3.69 -2.01 -7.95
C VAL A 68 4.73 -3.10 -8.12
N GLU A 69 4.39 -4.19 -8.76
CA GLU A 69 5.34 -5.26 -9.08
C GLU A 69 6.52 -4.71 -9.88
N GLU A 70 7.73 -4.85 -9.33
CA GLU A 70 8.94 -4.18 -9.84
C GLU A 70 9.30 -4.66 -11.25
N THR A 71 9.15 -5.96 -11.54
CA THR A 71 9.53 -6.57 -12.82
C THR A 71 8.79 -5.96 -14.01
N ASN A 72 7.50 -5.69 -13.86
CA ASN A 72 6.65 -5.18 -14.93
C ASN A 72 6.51 -3.66 -14.95
N MET A 73 6.94 -2.98 -13.86
CA MET A 73 6.76 -1.54 -13.68
C MET A 73 7.35 -0.71 -14.82
N LYS A 74 8.59 -1.02 -15.23
CA LYS A 74 9.27 -0.25 -16.28
C LYS A 74 8.52 -0.35 -17.60
N SER A 75 8.14 -1.55 -18.02
CA SER A 75 7.42 -1.78 -19.27
C SER A 75 6.04 -1.10 -19.29
N GLU A 76 5.35 -1.07 -18.14
CA GLU A 76 4.06 -0.37 -18.01
C GLU A 76 4.22 1.14 -18.12
N LEU A 77 5.23 1.72 -17.49
CA LEU A 77 5.52 3.16 -17.62
C LEU A 77 5.93 3.50 -19.06
N ASP A 78 6.77 2.69 -19.71
CA ASP A 78 7.15 2.90 -21.10
C ASP A 78 5.93 2.85 -22.01
N ARG A 79 5.01 1.90 -21.78
CA ARG A 79 3.72 1.81 -22.52
C ARG A 79 2.86 3.05 -22.31
N TYR A 80 2.73 3.51 -21.05
CA TYR A 80 1.98 4.73 -20.76
C TYR A 80 2.54 5.94 -21.52
N PHE A 81 3.86 6.17 -21.43
CA PHE A 81 4.50 7.33 -22.06
C PHE A 81 4.67 7.21 -23.60
N ALA A 82 4.58 6.00 -24.15
CA ALA A 82 4.48 5.82 -25.61
C ALA A 82 3.06 6.04 -26.14
N GLY A 83 2.04 5.86 -25.29
CA GLY A 83 0.62 5.92 -25.62
C GLY A 83 -0.11 7.08 -24.94
N PRO A 84 -0.95 6.81 -23.92
CA PRO A 84 -1.82 7.82 -23.30
C PRO A 84 -1.09 9.04 -22.75
N GLY A 85 0.09 8.80 -22.16
CA GLY A 85 0.95 9.83 -21.55
C GLY A 85 1.98 10.44 -22.49
N LYS A 86 1.90 10.24 -23.81
CA LYS A 86 2.90 10.73 -24.80
C LYS A 86 3.21 12.21 -24.67
N ARG A 87 2.22 13.02 -24.30
CA ARG A 87 2.41 14.47 -24.07
C ARG A 87 3.43 14.80 -22.96
N TYR A 88 3.69 13.86 -22.07
CA TYR A 88 4.65 14.00 -20.94
C TYR A 88 5.99 13.30 -21.19
N ALA A 89 6.18 12.65 -22.33
CA ALA A 89 7.33 11.79 -22.60
C ALA A 89 8.71 12.50 -22.43
N ASN A 90 8.74 13.81 -22.69
CA ASN A 90 9.95 14.63 -22.58
C ASN A 90 10.08 15.39 -21.26
N LEU A 91 9.08 15.29 -20.36
CA LEU A 91 9.15 15.94 -19.05
C LEU A 91 9.96 15.06 -18.07
N ARG A 92 10.63 15.70 -17.11
CA ARG A 92 11.44 15.05 -16.07
C ARG A 92 11.25 15.76 -14.73
N GLY A 93 11.67 15.08 -13.65
CA GLY A 93 11.73 15.65 -12.31
C GLY A 93 10.42 16.26 -11.85
N THR A 94 10.49 17.40 -11.17
CA THR A 94 9.30 18.07 -10.59
C THR A 94 8.29 18.53 -11.64
N THR A 95 8.74 18.89 -12.86
CA THR A 95 7.83 19.26 -13.95
C THR A 95 6.97 18.08 -14.37
N LEU A 96 7.56 16.88 -14.47
CA LEU A 96 6.80 15.66 -14.75
C LEU A 96 5.86 15.33 -13.57
N ALA A 97 6.35 15.39 -12.34
CA ALA A 97 5.56 15.10 -11.16
C ALA A 97 4.30 15.97 -11.07
N ASN A 98 4.45 17.28 -11.25
CA ASN A 98 3.31 18.22 -11.23
C ASN A 98 2.31 17.90 -12.36
N ALA A 99 2.80 17.67 -13.58
CA ALA A 99 1.94 17.35 -14.71
C ALA A 99 1.16 16.03 -14.53
N LEU A 100 1.77 15.02 -13.89
CA LEU A 100 1.10 13.75 -13.57
C LEU A 100 0.16 13.88 -12.37
N GLY A 101 0.53 14.68 -11.36
CA GLY A 101 -0.29 14.89 -10.15
C GLY A 101 -1.68 15.41 -10.46
N ASP A 102 -1.81 16.26 -11.48
CA ASP A 102 -3.07 16.83 -11.94
C ASP A 102 -3.78 15.99 -13.02
N ASP A 103 -3.11 14.94 -13.54
CA ASP A 103 -3.66 14.16 -14.65
C ASP A 103 -4.51 12.98 -14.20
N ARG A 104 -5.83 13.15 -14.23
CA ARG A 104 -6.78 12.06 -13.95
C ARG A 104 -6.55 10.83 -14.84
N SER A 105 -6.14 11.00 -16.10
CA SER A 105 -5.93 9.87 -17.02
C SER A 105 -4.74 9.01 -16.61
N PHE A 106 -3.73 9.61 -15.99
CA PHE A 106 -2.60 8.88 -15.42
C PHE A 106 -3.03 7.97 -14.26
N PHE A 107 -3.81 8.49 -13.32
CA PHE A 107 -4.27 7.71 -12.18
C PHE A 107 -5.29 6.63 -12.58
N ASN A 108 -6.15 6.90 -13.54
CA ASN A 108 -7.04 5.88 -14.11
C ASN A 108 -6.24 4.77 -14.79
N TYR A 109 -5.17 5.12 -15.52
CA TYR A 109 -4.26 4.13 -16.10
C TYR A 109 -3.60 3.27 -15.02
N LEU A 110 -3.05 3.88 -13.97
CA LEU A 110 -2.45 3.13 -12.86
C LEU A 110 -3.46 2.24 -12.13
N ALA A 111 -4.69 2.70 -11.93
CA ALA A 111 -5.74 1.92 -11.31
C ALA A 111 -6.11 0.68 -12.13
N SER A 112 -6.24 0.83 -13.46
CA SER A 112 -6.75 -0.21 -14.37
C SER A 112 -5.68 -1.11 -14.99
N THR A 113 -4.38 -0.74 -14.93
CA THR A 113 -3.33 -1.60 -15.48
C THR A 113 -3.28 -2.97 -14.81
N ALA A 114 -3.03 -4.02 -15.59
CA ALA A 114 -3.08 -5.41 -15.14
C ALA A 114 -1.89 -5.86 -14.26
N ILE A 115 -0.91 -4.98 -14.00
CA ILE A 115 0.21 -5.32 -13.11
C ILE A 115 -0.28 -5.52 -11.66
N GLU A 116 0.41 -6.37 -10.92
CA GLU A 116 0.11 -6.53 -9.50
C GLU A 116 0.46 -5.26 -8.73
N LYS A 117 -0.42 -4.89 -7.80
CA LYS A 117 -0.24 -3.72 -6.93
C LYS A 117 -0.41 -4.14 -5.49
N ARG A 118 0.31 -3.48 -4.61
CA ARG A 118 0.26 -3.73 -3.17
C ARG A 118 0.11 -2.40 -2.44
N ALA A 119 -0.62 -2.44 -1.34
CA ALA A 119 -0.61 -1.39 -0.34
C ALA A 119 -0.44 -1.97 1.06
N GLU A 120 0.24 -1.22 1.92
CA GLU A 120 0.19 -1.37 3.36
C GLU A 120 -0.46 -0.13 3.97
N LEU A 121 -1.44 -0.36 4.83
CA LEU A 121 -2.15 0.68 5.54
C LEU A 121 -1.81 0.57 7.03
N VAL A 122 -1.39 1.68 7.63
CA VAL A 122 -1.03 1.78 9.05
C VAL A 122 -1.99 2.72 9.74
N PHE A 123 -2.76 2.22 10.70
CA PHE A 123 -3.71 3.04 11.44
C PHE A 123 -3.01 3.97 12.42
N LEU A 124 -3.38 5.23 12.42
CA LEU A 124 -2.81 6.30 13.25
C LEU A 124 -3.66 6.60 14.49
N ARG A 125 -4.78 5.87 14.61
CA ARG A 125 -5.70 5.94 15.74
C ARG A 125 -6.61 4.73 15.78
N GLY A 126 -7.18 4.45 16.95
CA GLY A 126 -8.21 3.43 17.10
C GLY A 126 -9.51 3.77 16.37
N SER A 127 -10.22 2.74 15.92
CA SER A 127 -11.55 2.82 15.32
C SER A 127 -12.32 1.53 15.56
N GLY A 128 -13.64 1.62 15.72
CA GLY A 128 -14.48 0.41 15.79
C GLY A 128 -14.42 -0.41 14.50
N ALA A 129 -14.43 -1.75 14.65
CA ALA A 129 -14.38 -2.69 13.53
C ALA A 129 -15.48 -2.41 12.49
N ASP A 130 -16.71 -2.14 12.95
CA ASP A 130 -17.86 -1.84 12.07
C ASP A 130 -17.60 -0.58 11.23
N THR A 131 -17.08 0.48 11.84
CA THR A 131 -16.75 1.73 11.12
C THR A 131 -15.74 1.50 10.00
N VAL A 132 -14.74 0.65 10.26
CA VAL A 132 -13.71 0.31 9.27
C VAL A 132 -14.29 -0.57 8.18
N ARG A 133 -15.07 -1.62 8.54
CA ARG A 133 -15.78 -2.47 7.57
C ARG A 133 -16.70 -1.66 6.66
N ASP A 134 -17.49 -0.77 7.22
CA ASP A 134 -18.40 0.12 6.47
C ASP A 134 -17.64 1.02 5.49
N SER A 135 -16.49 1.54 5.90
CA SER A 135 -15.65 2.38 5.03
C SER A 135 -15.13 1.61 3.82
N PHE A 136 -14.63 0.38 3.99
CA PHE A 136 -14.19 -0.46 2.89
C PHE A 136 -15.35 -0.95 2.03
N THR A 137 -16.48 -1.32 2.63
CA THR A 137 -17.70 -1.70 1.92
C THR A 137 -18.14 -0.60 0.96
N LYS A 138 -18.32 0.63 1.46
CA LYS A 138 -18.72 1.78 0.64
C LYS A 138 -17.76 2.07 -0.50
N ASN A 139 -16.46 1.89 -0.26
CA ASN A 139 -15.45 2.09 -1.30
C ASN A 139 -15.57 1.06 -2.43
N LEU A 140 -15.75 -0.22 -2.09
CA LEU A 140 -15.89 -1.30 -3.06
C LEU A 140 -17.24 -1.26 -3.79
N GLU A 141 -18.35 -1.01 -3.08
CA GLU A 141 -19.68 -0.87 -3.69
C GLU A 141 -19.74 0.25 -4.73
N LYS A 142 -19.00 1.34 -4.53
CA LYS A 142 -18.93 2.45 -5.47
C LYS A 142 -18.36 2.01 -6.83
N GLY A 143 -17.41 1.08 -6.85
CA GLY A 143 -16.77 0.60 -8.07
C GLY A 143 -17.38 -0.69 -8.64
N LEU A 144 -17.83 -1.62 -7.79
CA LEU A 144 -18.36 -2.92 -8.22
C LEU A 144 -19.88 -2.92 -8.42
N GLY A 145 -20.57 -1.90 -7.92
CA GLY A 145 -22.02 -1.85 -7.94
C GLY A 145 -22.65 -2.36 -6.64
N SER A 146 -23.97 -2.26 -6.59
CA SER A 146 -24.77 -2.50 -5.38
C SER A 146 -25.78 -3.64 -5.51
N ALA A 147 -25.60 -4.55 -6.48
CA ALA A 147 -26.43 -5.73 -6.57
C ALA A 147 -26.20 -6.65 -5.35
N GLU A 148 -27.20 -7.43 -4.96
CA GLU A 148 -27.16 -8.19 -3.70
C GLU A 148 -26.00 -9.20 -3.65
N ARG A 149 -25.66 -9.80 -4.79
CA ARG A 149 -24.52 -10.73 -4.91
C ARG A 149 -23.19 -10.05 -4.54
N GLU A 150 -22.95 -8.85 -5.07
CA GLU A 150 -21.75 -8.07 -4.81
C GLU A 150 -21.70 -7.64 -3.34
N LYS A 151 -22.80 -7.19 -2.78
CA LYS A 151 -22.89 -6.84 -1.35
C LYS A 151 -22.56 -8.00 -0.43
N VAL A 152 -23.04 -9.21 -0.74
CA VAL A 152 -22.73 -10.41 0.05
C VAL A 152 -21.24 -10.72 -0.02
N ALA A 153 -20.65 -10.69 -1.23
CA ALA A 153 -19.23 -10.96 -1.43
C ALA A 153 -18.33 -9.92 -0.71
N ILE A 154 -18.69 -8.63 -0.80
CA ILE A 154 -17.97 -7.56 -0.11
C ILE A 154 -18.09 -7.71 1.41
N ARG A 155 -19.29 -7.99 1.95
CA ARG A 155 -19.47 -8.20 3.39
C ARG A 155 -18.62 -9.37 3.91
N ASP A 156 -18.59 -10.50 3.19
CA ASP A 156 -17.72 -11.62 3.55
C ASP A 156 -16.24 -11.20 3.51
N PHE A 157 -15.82 -10.52 2.47
CA PHE A 157 -14.45 -10.05 2.32
C PHE A 157 -14.00 -9.14 3.48
N VAL A 158 -14.78 -8.11 3.82
CA VAL A 158 -14.42 -7.18 4.90
C VAL A 158 -14.55 -7.77 6.30
N SER A 159 -15.21 -8.93 6.45
CA SER A 159 -15.34 -9.63 7.74
C SER A 159 -14.01 -10.16 8.28
N VAL A 160 -12.93 -10.09 7.50
CA VAL A 160 -11.56 -10.34 8.00
C VAL A 160 -11.16 -9.37 9.12
N ILE A 161 -11.79 -8.18 9.17
CA ILE A 161 -11.65 -7.22 10.27
C ILE A 161 -12.53 -7.71 11.42
N ASP A 162 -11.99 -8.55 12.26
CA ASP A 162 -12.67 -9.30 13.31
C ASP A 162 -12.68 -8.62 14.68
N ARG A 163 -11.94 -7.53 14.84
CA ARG A 163 -11.82 -6.75 16.08
C ARG A 163 -11.66 -5.26 15.80
N ASP A 164 -11.85 -4.45 16.83
CA ASP A 164 -11.54 -3.03 16.80
C ASP A 164 -10.07 -2.79 16.41
N VAL A 165 -9.88 -1.75 15.63
CA VAL A 165 -8.59 -1.29 15.16
C VAL A 165 -7.91 -0.47 16.24
N LYS A 166 -6.62 -0.70 16.45
CA LYS A 166 -5.76 0.08 17.34
C LYS A 166 -4.78 0.93 16.55
N GLU A 167 -4.27 1.97 17.16
CA GLU A 167 -3.13 2.71 16.63
C GLU A 167 -1.94 1.77 16.42
N GLY A 168 -1.27 1.87 15.29
CA GLY A 168 -0.17 0.99 14.87
C GLY A 168 -0.60 -0.30 14.19
N ASP A 169 -1.89 -0.67 14.21
CA ASP A 169 -2.36 -1.84 13.46
C ASP A 169 -2.10 -1.65 11.96
N ARG A 170 -1.76 -2.77 11.30
CA ARG A 170 -1.43 -2.80 9.87
C ARG A 170 -2.40 -3.68 9.10
N ALA A 171 -2.80 -3.20 7.93
CA ALA A 171 -3.58 -3.93 6.93
C ALA A 171 -2.79 -4.00 5.63
N ARG A 172 -2.85 -5.12 4.92
CA ARG A 172 -2.19 -5.29 3.63
C ARG A 172 -3.19 -5.66 2.56
N PHE A 173 -3.06 -5.01 1.42
CA PHE A 173 -3.82 -5.30 0.23
C PHE A 173 -2.89 -5.71 -0.90
N VAL A 174 -3.27 -6.74 -1.65
CA VAL A 174 -2.61 -7.14 -2.90
C VAL A 174 -3.69 -7.30 -3.96
N THR A 175 -3.50 -6.67 -5.11
CA THR A 175 -4.43 -6.80 -6.24
C THR A 175 -3.76 -7.47 -7.42
N ARG A 176 -4.50 -8.36 -8.06
CA ARG A 176 -4.21 -9.02 -9.33
C ARG A 176 -5.44 -8.87 -10.23
N PRO A 177 -5.35 -9.10 -11.54
CA PRO A 177 -6.52 -9.09 -12.40
C PRO A 177 -7.63 -9.99 -11.85
N GLY A 178 -8.80 -9.41 -11.56
CA GLY A 178 -9.95 -10.12 -11.01
C GLY A 178 -9.83 -10.53 -9.52
N GLU A 179 -8.79 -10.13 -8.80
CA GLU A 179 -8.58 -10.52 -7.40
C GLU A 179 -8.12 -9.34 -6.54
N LEU A 180 -8.69 -9.24 -5.34
CA LEU A 180 -8.25 -8.37 -4.25
C LEU A 180 -8.06 -9.22 -2.99
N SER A 181 -6.83 -9.34 -2.51
CA SER A 181 -6.51 -9.99 -1.25
C SER A 181 -6.30 -8.95 -0.14
N PHE A 182 -6.88 -9.22 1.02
CA PHE A 182 -6.80 -8.38 2.22
C PHE A 182 -6.29 -9.22 3.39
N THR A 183 -5.19 -8.78 4.00
CA THR A 183 -4.62 -9.40 5.20
C THR A 183 -4.76 -8.47 6.40
N TRP A 184 -5.30 -9.00 7.49
CA TRP A 184 -5.54 -8.31 8.75
C TRP A 184 -5.25 -9.24 9.93
N GLY A 185 -4.41 -8.80 10.89
CA GLY A 185 -4.16 -9.56 12.13
C GLY A 185 -3.70 -11.02 11.94
N GLY A 186 -3.08 -11.34 10.79
CA GLY A 186 -2.70 -12.71 10.41
C GLY A 186 -3.77 -13.49 9.64
N ASN A 187 -5.00 -12.99 9.57
CA ASN A 187 -6.08 -13.54 8.74
C ASN A 187 -6.03 -12.92 7.34
N ALA A 188 -6.40 -13.69 6.33
CA ALA A 188 -6.48 -13.20 4.95
C ALA A 188 -7.78 -13.65 4.28
N LYS A 189 -8.35 -12.75 3.47
CA LYS A 189 -9.47 -13.06 2.57
C LYS A 189 -9.20 -12.53 1.18
N THR A 190 -9.74 -13.21 0.18
CA THR A 190 -9.64 -12.79 -1.22
C THR A 190 -11.03 -12.61 -1.80
N LEU A 191 -11.31 -11.43 -2.35
CA LEU A 191 -12.48 -11.14 -3.15
C LEU A 191 -12.12 -11.35 -4.62
N LYS A 192 -12.87 -12.26 -5.29
CA LYS A 192 -12.75 -12.53 -6.72
C LYS A 192 -13.93 -11.92 -7.45
N HIS A 193 -13.65 -10.96 -8.30
CA HIS A 193 -14.65 -10.28 -9.11
C HIS A 193 -13.95 -9.52 -10.25
N ASP A 194 -14.50 -9.59 -11.46
CA ASP A 194 -13.98 -8.84 -12.60
C ASP A 194 -13.96 -7.34 -12.30
N GLY A 195 -12.78 -6.71 -12.44
CA GLY A 195 -12.59 -5.29 -12.20
C GLY A 195 -12.44 -4.89 -10.72
N VAL A 196 -12.36 -5.85 -9.77
CA VAL A 196 -12.22 -5.52 -8.34
C VAL A 196 -10.95 -4.74 -8.05
N GLU A 197 -9.85 -5.06 -8.73
CA GLU A 197 -8.58 -4.34 -8.61
C GLU A 197 -8.72 -2.89 -9.05
N THR A 198 -9.38 -2.66 -10.19
CA THR A 198 -9.65 -1.31 -10.70
C THR A 198 -10.54 -0.52 -9.74
N ALA A 199 -11.65 -1.11 -9.28
CA ALA A 199 -12.57 -0.49 -8.34
C ALA A 199 -11.87 -0.10 -7.02
N PHE A 200 -11.02 -0.98 -6.49
CA PHE A 200 -10.26 -0.71 -5.28
C PHE A 200 -9.32 0.49 -5.46
N TRP A 201 -8.51 0.49 -6.53
CA TRP A 201 -7.53 1.55 -6.77
C TRP A 201 -8.16 2.88 -7.20
N GLU A 202 -9.27 2.88 -7.92
CA GLU A 202 -10.04 4.10 -8.20
C GLU A 202 -10.54 4.77 -6.92
N GLY A 203 -10.83 4.00 -5.88
CA GLY A 203 -11.17 4.52 -4.56
C GLY A 203 -10.03 5.33 -3.93
N TYR A 204 -8.76 5.03 -4.24
CA TYR A 204 -7.59 5.71 -3.66
C TYR A 204 -6.86 6.65 -4.63
N LEU A 205 -6.92 6.38 -5.94
CA LEU A 205 -6.25 7.18 -6.97
C LEU A 205 -7.22 8.04 -7.79
N GLY A 206 -8.52 7.78 -7.67
CA GLY A 206 -9.55 8.51 -8.40
C GLY A 206 -9.74 9.96 -7.93
N PRO A 207 -10.70 10.69 -8.54
CA PRO A 207 -10.93 12.11 -8.25
C PRO A 207 -11.41 12.36 -6.82
N ASP A 208 -12.20 11.43 -6.26
CA ASP A 208 -12.77 11.53 -4.91
C ASP A 208 -11.91 10.79 -3.87
N SER A 209 -10.62 10.62 -4.15
CA SER A 209 -9.70 9.92 -3.24
C SER A 209 -9.68 10.57 -1.85
N PRO A 210 -9.79 9.76 -0.78
CA PRO A 210 -9.60 10.25 0.58
C PRO A 210 -8.13 10.53 0.91
N LEU A 211 -7.19 10.29 -0.04
CA LEU A 211 -5.74 10.39 0.10
C LEU A 211 -5.12 11.24 -1.03
N PRO A 212 -5.42 12.55 -1.14
CA PRO A 212 -4.82 13.37 -2.19
C PRO A 212 -3.28 13.36 -2.13
N SER A 213 -2.68 13.36 -0.94
CA SER A 213 -1.22 13.28 -0.77
C SER A 213 -0.59 12.00 -1.31
N LEU A 214 -1.34 10.89 -1.39
CA LEU A 214 -0.87 9.66 -2.03
C LEU A 214 -0.65 9.87 -3.53
N LYS A 215 -1.57 10.55 -4.20
CA LYS A 215 -1.46 10.86 -5.62
C LYS A 215 -0.24 11.71 -5.93
N GLU A 216 -0.01 12.76 -5.13
CA GLU A 216 1.18 13.61 -5.24
C GLU A 216 2.47 12.79 -5.07
N ALA A 217 2.52 11.95 -4.03
CA ALA A 217 3.68 11.10 -3.76
C ALA A 217 3.94 10.07 -4.86
N VAL A 218 2.88 9.45 -5.43
CA VAL A 218 2.98 8.51 -6.56
C VAL A 218 3.50 9.21 -7.82
N ALA A 219 3.02 10.41 -8.11
CA ALA A 219 3.51 11.20 -9.24
C ALA A 219 5.00 11.55 -9.10
N LEU A 220 5.44 11.92 -7.88
CA LEU A 220 6.85 12.16 -7.56
C LEU A 220 7.70 10.88 -7.72
N GLY A 221 7.20 9.74 -7.24
CA GLY A 221 7.87 8.45 -7.38
C GLY A 221 8.07 8.04 -8.83
N VAL A 222 7.03 8.19 -9.67
CA VAL A 222 7.14 7.93 -11.11
C VAL A 222 8.12 8.87 -11.79
N ALA A 223 8.10 10.16 -11.42
CA ALA A 223 9.05 11.14 -11.98
C ALA A 223 10.49 10.83 -11.60
N ALA A 224 10.75 10.30 -10.40
CA ALA A 224 12.07 9.87 -9.96
C ALA A 224 12.61 8.67 -10.75
N LEU A 225 11.75 7.77 -11.23
CA LEU A 225 12.13 6.63 -12.08
C LEU A 225 12.49 7.02 -13.52
N ARG A 226 12.21 8.25 -13.91
CA ARG A 226 12.44 8.77 -15.28
C ARG A 226 13.51 9.86 -15.35
N GLN A 227 14.41 9.89 -14.39
CA GLN A 227 15.57 10.78 -14.40
C GLN A 227 16.61 10.37 -15.43
#